data_d15b75d3d2c76ebc7445a11951d7c908
#
_entry.id   d15b75d3d2c76ebc7445a11951d7c908
#
_cell.length_a   1.000
_cell.length_b   1.000
_cell.length_c   1.000
_cell.angle_alpha   90.00
_cell.angle_beta   90.00
_cell.angle_gamma   90.00
#
_symmetry.space_group_name_H-M   'P 1'
#
loop_
_entity.id
_entity.type
_entity.pdbx_description
1 polymer ?
#
loop_
_entity_poly.entity_id
_entity_poly.type
_entity_poly.pdbx_seq_one_letter_code
_entity_poly.pdbx_strand_id
1 'polypeptide(L)'
;MRLTVGLALTLAIMTCGAQARDMQSIEHSGELKVGVPGDYAPLAFRNAAGELQGYDVDMARDLGRTLGLKVSFVYTSWPALAADLQADKFDIAMGGVTETPARAQAFALSHPVVANGKIALANCQAAPRLGSLEKIDRPDVKVVVNPGGTNQSFVDEHIKQAQIIRVQNNIDNLQALRQKTADMMVTDLIEGDYYQSKEPGVFCVANETPFAGTASNKVYMMSKDNPALLEKVNQWLDSQDKEVLKRKWKIRG
;
A
#
# COMPACT_ATOMS: atom_id res chain seq x y z
N MET A 1 50.51 16.10 -51.56
CA MET A 1 49.66 16.70 -50.51
C MET A 1 48.32 15.95 -50.53
N ARG A 2 48.16 14.93 -49.66
CA ARG A 2 46.93 14.09 -49.58
C ARG A 2 46.12 14.56 -48.40
N LEU A 3 44.94 15.13 -48.63
CA LEU A 3 43.95 15.47 -47.62
C LEU A 3 43.18 14.19 -47.27
N THR A 4 43.28 13.77 -46.01
CA THR A 4 42.41 12.75 -45.39
C THR A 4 41.24 13.45 -44.73
N VAL A 5 40.04 13.28 -45.29
CA VAL A 5 38.78 13.73 -44.67
C VAL A 5 38.35 12.65 -43.66
N GLY A 6 38.45 12.98 -42.37
CA GLY A 6 37.93 12.14 -41.29
C GLY A 6 36.42 12.29 -41.16
N LEU A 7 35.69 11.22 -41.41
CA LEU A 7 34.26 11.13 -41.19
C LEU A 7 33.98 10.86 -39.69
N ALA A 8 33.54 11.87 -38.94
CA ALA A 8 33.12 11.72 -37.54
C ALA A 8 31.70 11.12 -37.50
N LEU A 9 31.63 9.86 -37.08
CA LEU A 9 30.36 9.16 -36.85
C LEU A 9 29.82 9.55 -35.46
N THR A 10 28.87 10.47 -35.41
CA THR A 10 28.15 10.84 -34.20
C THR A 10 27.16 9.72 -33.84
N LEU A 11 27.49 8.94 -32.81
CA LEU A 11 26.60 7.93 -32.23
C LEU A 11 25.54 8.65 -31.39
N ALA A 12 24.32 8.80 -31.89
CA ALA A 12 23.19 9.29 -31.17
C ALA A 12 22.73 8.18 -30.17
N ILE A 13 23.07 8.31 -28.90
CA ILE A 13 22.56 7.46 -27.86
C ILE A 13 21.09 7.86 -27.65
N MET A 14 20.15 7.10 -28.23
CA MET A 14 18.74 7.17 -27.85
C MET A 14 18.60 6.62 -26.45
N THR A 15 18.48 7.48 -25.46
CA THR A 15 17.99 7.11 -24.12
C THR A 15 16.52 6.73 -24.26
N CYS A 16 16.24 5.43 -24.40
CA CYS A 16 14.89 4.90 -24.27
C CYS A 16 14.50 5.07 -22.80
N GLY A 17 13.90 6.20 -22.46
CA GLY A 17 13.25 6.37 -21.16
C GLY A 17 12.15 5.31 -21.06
N ALA A 18 12.13 4.54 -19.98
CA ALA A 18 11.02 3.64 -19.68
C ALA A 18 9.77 4.51 -19.50
N GLN A 19 8.91 4.54 -20.51
CA GLN A 19 7.62 5.23 -20.47
C GLN A 19 6.59 4.21 -20.03
N ALA A 20 5.72 4.60 -19.07
CA ALA A 20 4.63 3.74 -18.61
C ALA A 20 3.82 3.23 -19.81
N ARG A 21 3.41 1.94 -19.74
CA ARG A 21 2.53 1.37 -20.77
C ARG A 21 1.23 2.17 -20.82
N ASP A 22 0.90 2.70 -21.98
CA ASP A 22 -0.38 3.37 -22.20
C ASP A 22 -1.55 2.37 -22.23
N MET A 23 -2.77 2.86 -22.18
CA MET A 23 -3.95 2.01 -22.16
C MET A 23 -4.07 1.13 -23.40
N GLN A 24 -3.66 1.64 -24.58
CA GLN A 24 -3.68 0.87 -25.83
C GLN A 24 -2.70 -0.32 -25.78
N SER A 25 -1.51 -0.13 -25.22
CA SER A 25 -0.52 -1.19 -25.02
C SER A 25 -1.01 -2.24 -24.02
N ILE A 26 -1.70 -1.82 -22.96
CA ILE A 26 -2.32 -2.72 -21.97
C ILE A 26 -3.41 -3.56 -22.66
N GLU A 27 -4.34 -2.95 -23.39
CA GLU A 27 -5.41 -3.62 -24.12
C GLU A 27 -4.85 -4.60 -25.18
N HIS A 28 -3.84 -4.17 -25.92
CA HIS A 28 -3.20 -5.03 -26.94
C HIS A 28 -2.50 -6.25 -26.31
N SER A 29 -1.91 -6.10 -25.13
CA SER A 29 -1.30 -7.21 -24.40
C SER A 29 -2.33 -8.19 -23.79
N GLY A 30 -3.58 -7.78 -23.63
CA GLY A 30 -4.63 -8.53 -22.94
C GLY A 30 -4.41 -8.70 -21.44
N GLU A 31 -3.45 -7.97 -20.85
CA GLU A 31 -3.02 -8.16 -19.47
C GLU A 31 -2.90 -6.83 -18.72
N LEU A 32 -3.52 -6.76 -17.52
CA LEU A 32 -3.33 -5.71 -16.53
C LEU A 32 -2.39 -6.21 -15.44
N LYS A 33 -1.25 -5.56 -15.27
CA LYS A 33 -0.28 -5.86 -14.21
C LYS A 33 -0.59 -5.05 -12.96
N VAL A 34 -0.82 -5.72 -11.85
CA VAL A 34 -1.19 -5.11 -10.57
C VAL A 34 -0.07 -5.30 -9.55
N GLY A 35 0.55 -4.22 -9.12
CA GLY A 35 1.58 -4.21 -8.08
C GLY A 35 0.97 -4.30 -6.68
N VAL A 36 1.43 -5.25 -5.87
CA VAL A 36 0.96 -5.46 -4.50
C VAL A 36 2.12 -5.74 -3.56
N PRO A 37 2.17 -5.14 -2.34
CA PRO A 37 3.13 -5.55 -1.32
C PRO A 37 2.87 -6.98 -0.80
N GLY A 38 1.59 -7.38 -0.68
CA GLY A 38 1.19 -8.74 -0.33
C GLY A 38 1.36 -9.10 1.15
N ASP A 39 1.48 -8.11 2.03
CA ASP A 39 1.68 -8.24 3.48
C ASP A 39 0.65 -7.45 4.32
N TYR A 40 -0.44 -6.96 3.70
CA TYR A 40 -1.36 -6.01 4.30
C TYR A 40 -2.81 -6.50 4.28
N ALA A 41 -3.21 -7.22 5.33
CA ALA A 41 -4.59 -7.68 5.50
C ALA A 41 -5.52 -6.54 5.98
N PRO A 42 -6.80 -6.55 5.58
CA PRO A 42 -7.48 -7.49 4.70
C PRO A 42 -7.40 -7.13 3.20
N LEU A 43 -6.56 -6.14 2.81
CA LEU A 43 -6.57 -5.58 1.45
C LEU A 43 -5.80 -6.44 0.44
N ALA A 44 -4.52 -6.74 0.69
CA ALA A 44 -3.73 -7.68 -0.12
C ALA A 44 -2.70 -8.38 0.77
N PHE A 45 -2.87 -9.67 0.99
CA PHE A 45 -2.00 -10.46 1.85
C PHE A 45 -1.94 -11.93 1.42
N ARG A 46 -0.93 -12.62 1.89
CA ARG A 46 -0.82 -14.06 1.67
C ARG A 46 -1.48 -14.84 2.80
N ASN A 47 -2.25 -15.86 2.46
CA ASN A 47 -2.80 -16.81 3.42
C ASN A 47 -1.71 -17.79 3.90
N ALA A 48 -2.08 -18.72 4.80
CA ALA A 48 -1.16 -19.72 5.32
C ALA A 48 -0.58 -20.66 4.24
N ALA A 49 -1.26 -20.81 3.09
CA ALA A 49 -0.77 -21.57 1.94
C ALA A 49 0.13 -20.73 1.01
N GLY A 50 0.38 -19.45 1.34
CA GLY A 50 1.16 -18.52 0.52
C GLY A 50 0.39 -17.89 -0.64
N GLU A 51 -0.91 -18.14 -0.76
CA GLU A 51 -1.75 -17.62 -1.84
C GLU A 51 -2.16 -16.18 -1.57
N LEU A 52 -2.08 -15.34 -2.59
CA LEU A 52 -2.49 -13.93 -2.52
C LEU A 52 -4.02 -13.82 -2.49
N GLN A 53 -4.53 -13.14 -1.48
CA GLN A 53 -5.95 -12.85 -1.28
C GLN A 53 -6.15 -11.47 -0.65
N GLY A 54 -7.39 -11.01 -0.60
CA GLY A 54 -7.78 -9.75 0.02
C GLY A 54 -8.81 -8.97 -0.77
N TYR A 55 -9.32 -7.92 -0.15
CA TYR A 55 -10.31 -7.04 -0.77
C TYR A 55 -9.79 -6.44 -2.08
N ASP A 56 -8.58 -5.85 -2.07
CA ASP A 56 -7.99 -5.24 -3.27
C ASP A 56 -7.59 -6.29 -4.32
N VAL A 57 -7.31 -7.53 -3.91
CA VAL A 57 -7.08 -8.64 -4.85
C VAL A 57 -8.37 -9.01 -5.59
N ASP A 58 -9.50 -9.04 -4.87
CA ASP A 58 -10.81 -9.28 -5.49
C ASP A 58 -11.23 -8.09 -6.36
N MET A 59 -10.98 -6.85 -5.91
CA MET A 59 -11.21 -5.64 -6.68
C MET A 59 -10.38 -5.61 -7.98
N ALA A 60 -9.10 -6.00 -7.92
CA ALA A 60 -8.25 -6.09 -9.12
C ALA A 60 -8.80 -7.10 -10.13
N ARG A 61 -9.24 -8.26 -9.66
CA ARG A 61 -9.87 -9.27 -10.53
C ARG A 61 -11.17 -8.77 -11.15
N ASP A 62 -11.96 -8.01 -10.41
CA ASP A 62 -13.19 -7.40 -10.89
C ASP A 62 -12.91 -6.32 -11.94
N LEU A 63 -11.94 -5.44 -11.69
CA LEU A 63 -11.45 -4.47 -12.67
C LEU A 63 -11.01 -5.15 -13.97
N GLY A 64 -10.21 -6.22 -13.87
CA GLY A 64 -9.77 -6.99 -15.03
C GLY A 64 -10.94 -7.55 -15.84
N ARG A 65 -11.96 -8.13 -15.17
CA ARG A 65 -13.18 -8.59 -15.85
C ARG A 65 -13.90 -7.47 -16.57
N THR A 66 -14.06 -6.31 -15.93
CA THR A 66 -14.73 -5.13 -16.50
C THR A 66 -13.99 -4.61 -17.74
N LEU A 67 -12.65 -4.64 -17.72
CA LEU A 67 -11.83 -4.18 -18.84
C LEU A 67 -11.58 -5.27 -19.91
N GLY A 68 -12.03 -6.51 -19.68
CA GLY A 68 -11.73 -7.64 -20.59
C GLY A 68 -10.26 -8.06 -20.56
N LEU A 69 -9.55 -7.82 -19.46
CA LEU A 69 -8.12 -8.08 -19.31
C LEU A 69 -7.86 -9.20 -18.30
N LYS A 70 -6.83 -10.00 -18.56
CA LYS A 70 -6.28 -10.91 -17.57
C LYS A 70 -5.51 -10.10 -16.52
N VAL A 71 -5.68 -10.41 -15.24
CA VAL A 71 -4.92 -9.78 -14.16
C VAL A 71 -3.71 -10.63 -13.81
N SER A 72 -2.54 -10.02 -13.76
CA SER A 72 -1.33 -10.59 -13.16
C SER A 72 -0.87 -9.75 -11.98
N PHE A 73 -0.51 -10.41 -10.88
CA PHE A 73 -0.01 -9.73 -9.69
C PHE A 73 1.51 -9.72 -9.69
N VAL A 74 2.09 -8.51 -9.54
CA VAL A 74 3.53 -8.28 -9.43
C VAL A 74 3.83 -7.91 -7.98
N TYR A 75 4.65 -8.73 -7.31
CA TYR A 75 5.04 -8.44 -5.93
C TYR A 75 6.06 -7.30 -5.88
N THR A 76 5.85 -6.41 -4.94
CA THR A 76 6.73 -5.29 -4.60
C THR A 76 6.87 -5.22 -3.08
N SER A 77 7.45 -4.15 -2.58
CA SER A 77 7.52 -3.84 -1.14
C SER A 77 7.12 -2.39 -0.90
N TRP A 78 6.77 -2.03 0.32
CA TRP A 78 6.43 -0.64 0.63
C TRP A 78 7.54 0.35 0.28
N PRO A 79 8.85 0.07 0.54
CA PRO A 79 9.93 0.95 0.10
C PRO A 79 10.10 1.03 -1.41
N ALA A 80 9.81 -0.04 -2.15
CA ALA A 80 10.03 -0.12 -3.58
C ALA A 80 8.81 0.31 -4.42
N LEU A 81 7.61 0.40 -3.82
CA LEU A 81 6.33 0.58 -4.53
C LEU A 81 6.34 1.72 -5.55
N ALA A 82 6.81 2.90 -5.15
CA ALA A 82 6.87 4.07 -6.00
C ALA A 82 7.89 3.91 -7.14
N ALA A 83 9.09 3.43 -6.83
CA ALA A 83 10.14 3.20 -7.82
C ALA A 83 9.77 2.09 -8.81
N ASP A 84 9.11 1.04 -8.36
CA ASP A 84 8.66 -0.07 -9.21
C ASP A 84 7.55 0.37 -10.17
N LEU A 85 6.63 1.22 -9.72
CA LEU A 85 5.61 1.82 -10.59
C LEU A 85 6.24 2.77 -11.63
N GLN A 86 7.19 3.61 -11.22
CA GLN A 86 7.94 4.50 -12.14
C GLN A 86 8.78 3.72 -13.16
N ALA A 87 9.26 2.53 -12.78
CA ALA A 87 10.01 1.63 -13.65
C ALA A 87 9.12 0.73 -14.53
N ASP A 88 7.80 1.00 -14.57
CA ASP A 88 6.80 0.26 -15.38
C ASP A 88 6.78 -1.25 -15.12
N LYS A 89 7.09 -1.68 -13.88
CA LYS A 89 7.00 -3.09 -13.49
C LYS A 89 5.55 -3.57 -13.41
N PHE A 90 4.62 -2.66 -13.14
CA PHE A 90 3.18 -2.87 -13.14
C PHE A 90 2.44 -1.59 -13.55
N ASP A 91 1.20 -1.72 -13.97
CA ASP A 91 0.37 -0.62 -14.49
C ASP A 91 -0.34 0.16 -13.38
N ILE A 92 -0.71 -0.54 -12.31
CA ILE A 92 -1.48 -0.01 -11.19
C ILE A 92 -1.02 -0.65 -9.88
N ALA A 93 -0.83 0.17 -8.85
CA ALA A 93 -0.56 -0.31 -7.49
C ALA A 93 -1.88 -0.40 -6.70
N MET A 94 -2.13 -1.56 -6.10
CA MET A 94 -3.28 -1.85 -5.26
C MET A 94 -2.82 -2.53 -3.96
N GLY A 95 -3.69 -2.74 -2.99
CA GLY A 95 -3.33 -3.46 -1.77
C GLY A 95 -3.00 -2.57 -0.58
N GLY A 96 -3.77 -1.49 -0.40
CA GLY A 96 -3.71 -0.66 0.79
C GLY A 96 -2.92 0.64 0.62
N VAL A 97 -2.78 1.14 -0.60
CA VAL A 97 -2.12 2.42 -0.87
C VAL A 97 -2.90 3.56 -0.23
N THR A 98 -2.27 4.30 0.68
CA THR A 98 -2.86 5.49 1.30
C THR A 98 -2.64 6.71 0.41
N GLU A 99 -3.69 7.50 0.19
CA GLU A 99 -3.61 8.83 -0.40
C GLU A 99 -2.72 9.75 0.45
N THR A 100 -1.74 10.38 -0.18
CA THR A 100 -0.89 11.41 0.45
C THR A 100 -0.58 12.52 -0.53
N PRO A 101 -0.30 13.77 -0.07
CA PRO A 101 0.11 14.85 -0.96
C PRO A 101 1.32 14.49 -1.84
N ALA A 102 2.31 13.82 -1.27
CA ALA A 102 3.51 13.40 -2.02
C ALA A 102 3.17 12.40 -3.13
N ARG A 103 2.28 11.43 -2.87
CA ARG A 103 1.82 10.48 -3.88
C ARG A 103 0.98 11.16 -4.96
N ALA A 104 0.07 12.07 -4.57
CA ALA A 104 -0.74 12.84 -5.53
C ALA A 104 0.10 13.76 -6.42
N GLN A 105 1.21 14.26 -5.89
CA GLN A 105 2.16 15.06 -6.68
C GLN A 105 2.91 14.21 -7.72
N ALA A 106 3.32 12.99 -7.36
CA ALA A 106 4.16 12.13 -8.20
C ALA A 106 3.36 11.20 -9.13
N PHE A 107 2.15 10.80 -8.74
CA PHE A 107 1.35 9.77 -9.40
C PHE A 107 -0.10 10.21 -9.61
N ALA A 108 -0.80 9.50 -10.50
CA ALA A 108 -2.24 9.58 -10.62
C ALA A 108 -2.90 8.68 -9.56
N LEU A 109 -3.78 9.24 -8.74
CA LEU A 109 -4.52 8.53 -7.72
C LEU A 109 -5.99 8.39 -8.14
N SER A 110 -6.56 7.22 -7.91
CA SER A 110 -7.98 6.95 -8.18
C SER A 110 -8.90 7.72 -7.21
N HIS A 111 -10.18 7.69 -7.50
CA HIS A 111 -11.21 8.04 -6.51
C HIS A 111 -11.04 7.20 -5.24
N PRO A 112 -11.51 7.69 -4.07
CA PRO A 112 -11.42 6.98 -2.80
C PRO A 112 -12.06 5.60 -2.83
N VAL A 113 -11.37 4.61 -2.26
CA VAL A 113 -11.85 3.22 -2.18
C VAL A 113 -12.40 2.91 -0.78
N VAL A 114 -11.63 3.24 0.26
CA VAL A 114 -12.01 3.03 1.67
C VAL A 114 -11.48 4.19 2.50
N ALA A 115 -12.35 4.78 3.33
CA ALA A 115 -11.93 5.76 4.33
C ALA A 115 -11.10 5.08 5.43
N ASN A 116 -10.10 5.79 5.96
CA ASN A 116 -9.14 5.24 6.87
C ASN A 116 -8.53 6.30 7.81
N GLY A 117 -7.77 5.85 8.81
CA GLY A 117 -7.00 6.68 9.73
C GLY A 117 -6.03 5.83 10.54
N LYS A 118 -5.03 6.47 11.14
CA LYS A 118 -4.00 5.76 11.94
C LYS A 118 -4.49 5.42 13.33
N ILE A 119 -4.16 4.20 13.77
CA ILE A 119 -4.45 3.69 15.11
C ILE A 119 -3.21 3.01 15.71
N ALA A 120 -3.26 2.76 17.00
CA ALA A 120 -2.33 1.88 17.71
C ALA A 120 -2.92 0.46 17.76
N LEU A 121 -2.29 -0.48 17.06
CA LEU A 121 -2.52 -1.90 17.22
C LEU A 121 -1.50 -2.45 18.20
N ALA A 122 -1.95 -3.02 19.28
CA ALA A 122 -1.10 -3.49 20.39
C ALA A 122 -1.30 -4.98 20.66
N ASN A 123 -0.33 -5.62 21.33
CA ASN A 123 -0.66 -6.84 22.03
C ASN A 123 -1.68 -6.51 23.13
N CYS A 124 -2.67 -7.39 23.37
CA CYS A 124 -3.80 -7.07 24.24
C CYS A 124 -3.39 -6.81 25.71
N GLN A 125 -2.24 -7.28 26.17
CA GLN A 125 -1.73 -7.00 27.50
C GLN A 125 -1.28 -5.53 27.63
N ALA A 126 -0.71 -4.97 26.59
CA ALA A 126 -0.21 -3.59 26.58
C ALA A 126 -1.31 -2.56 26.20
N ALA A 127 -2.31 -2.94 25.42
CA ALA A 127 -3.31 -2.04 24.85
C ALA A 127 -3.97 -1.07 25.85
N PRO A 128 -4.38 -1.48 27.10
CA PRO A 128 -5.07 -0.56 28.02
C PRO A 128 -4.26 0.69 28.40
N ARG A 129 -2.93 0.64 28.27
CA ARG A 129 -2.04 1.77 28.63
C ARG A 129 -1.63 2.64 27.44
N LEU A 130 -2.09 2.33 26.21
CA LEU A 130 -1.58 2.91 24.94
C LEU A 130 -2.63 3.71 24.15
N GLY A 131 -3.68 4.21 24.82
CA GLY A 131 -4.84 4.85 24.17
C GLY A 131 -4.60 6.27 23.63
N SER A 132 -3.41 6.84 23.74
CA SER A 132 -3.07 8.18 23.17
C SER A 132 -1.59 8.28 22.82
N LEU A 133 -1.22 9.23 21.97
CA LEU A 133 0.19 9.47 21.61
C LEU A 133 1.07 9.77 22.83
N GLU A 134 0.57 10.54 23.80
CA GLU A 134 1.30 10.84 25.03
C GLU A 134 1.60 9.59 25.86
N LYS A 135 0.69 8.61 25.85
CA LYS A 135 0.89 7.35 26.54
C LYS A 135 1.78 6.37 25.76
N ILE A 136 1.85 6.53 24.45
CA ILE A 136 2.69 5.72 23.55
C ILE A 136 4.12 6.25 23.54
N ASP A 137 4.32 7.57 23.41
CA ASP A 137 5.65 8.17 23.32
C ASP A 137 6.36 8.28 24.66
N ARG A 138 6.66 7.14 25.27
CA ARG A 138 7.32 7.01 26.58
C ARG A 138 8.50 6.05 26.49
N PRO A 139 9.57 6.27 27.28
CA PRO A 139 10.79 5.42 27.22
C PRO A 139 10.58 3.94 27.55
N ASP A 140 9.49 3.62 28.26
CA ASP A 140 9.10 2.25 28.64
C ASP A 140 8.21 1.53 27.60
N VAL A 141 7.85 2.19 26.50
CA VAL A 141 7.03 1.63 25.42
C VAL A 141 7.89 1.21 24.24
N LYS A 142 7.63 0.01 23.72
CA LYS A 142 8.30 -0.55 22.54
C LYS A 142 7.36 -0.49 21.33
N VAL A 143 7.71 0.36 20.37
CA VAL A 143 6.97 0.54 19.11
C VAL A 143 7.70 -0.17 17.99
N VAL A 144 7.06 -1.14 17.34
CA VAL A 144 7.63 -1.82 16.18
C VAL A 144 7.16 -1.15 14.88
N VAL A 145 8.06 -1.03 13.91
CA VAL A 145 7.78 -0.41 12.60
C VAL A 145 8.62 -1.02 11.50
N ASN A 146 7.99 -1.25 10.34
CA ASN A 146 8.64 -1.64 9.08
C ASN A 146 8.89 -0.40 8.19
N PRO A 147 9.85 -0.44 7.25
CA PRO A 147 10.18 0.71 6.42
C PRO A 147 9.20 0.94 5.26
N GLY A 148 9.19 2.16 4.74
CA GLY A 148 8.71 2.55 3.42
C GLY A 148 7.26 2.96 3.29
N GLY A 149 6.45 2.85 4.35
CA GLY A 149 5.03 3.20 4.32
C GLY A 149 4.70 4.45 5.13
N THR A 150 3.43 4.86 5.09
CA THR A 150 2.91 5.98 5.87
C THR A 150 2.94 5.71 7.38
N ASN A 151 3.00 4.44 7.80
CA ASN A 151 3.15 4.07 9.21
C ASN A 151 4.53 4.47 9.74
N GLN A 152 5.60 4.21 8.97
CA GLN A 152 6.94 4.67 9.31
C GLN A 152 6.99 6.19 9.40
N SER A 153 6.46 6.90 8.40
CA SER A 153 6.46 8.36 8.40
C SER A 153 5.78 8.92 9.65
N PHE A 154 4.65 8.35 10.05
CA PHE A 154 3.94 8.76 11.26
C PHE A 154 4.77 8.50 12.53
N VAL A 155 5.39 7.33 12.65
CA VAL A 155 6.26 6.99 13.80
C VAL A 155 7.44 7.95 13.87
N ASP A 156 8.13 8.16 12.75
CA ASP A 156 9.30 9.04 12.68
C ASP A 156 8.95 10.52 12.99
N GLU A 157 7.74 10.95 12.68
CA GLU A 157 7.25 12.30 12.95
C GLU A 157 6.80 12.49 14.41
N HIS A 158 6.08 11.53 14.99
CA HIS A 158 5.34 11.72 16.24
C HIS A 158 5.91 10.97 17.45
N ILE A 159 6.76 9.96 17.27
CA ILE A 159 7.32 9.14 18.35
C ILE A 159 8.79 9.48 18.54
N LYS A 160 9.15 10.07 19.69
CA LYS A 160 10.49 10.61 19.97
C LYS A 160 11.18 9.96 21.18
N GLN A 161 10.41 9.47 22.13
CA GLN A 161 10.91 8.96 23.42
C GLN A 161 10.78 7.44 23.51
N ALA A 162 9.77 6.84 22.86
CA ALA A 162 9.56 5.40 22.88
C ALA A 162 10.70 4.64 22.18
N GLN A 163 10.89 3.40 22.56
CA GLN A 163 11.89 2.50 21.96
C GLN A 163 11.37 2.01 20.60
N ILE A 164 12.03 2.43 19.52
CA ILE A 164 11.64 2.01 18.16
C ILE A 164 12.38 0.73 17.77
N ILE A 165 11.61 -0.33 17.51
CA ILE A 165 12.10 -1.60 17.00
C ILE A 165 11.83 -1.63 15.49
N ARG A 166 12.89 -1.65 14.67
CA ARG A 166 12.79 -1.68 13.22
C ARG A 166 12.87 -3.11 12.71
N VAL A 167 11.91 -3.48 11.89
CA VAL A 167 11.80 -4.80 11.26
C VAL A 167 11.74 -4.63 9.74
N GLN A 168 11.69 -5.73 8.97
CA GLN A 168 11.84 -5.64 7.52
C GLN A 168 10.52 -5.44 6.75
N ASN A 169 9.42 -5.98 7.25
CA ASN A 169 8.12 -5.97 6.59
C ASN A 169 6.97 -5.94 7.61
N ASN A 170 5.75 -5.80 7.14
CA ASN A 170 4.58 -5.69 8.01
C ASN A 170 4.26 -7.00 8.76
N ILE A 171 4.60 -8.16 8.20
CA ILE A 171 4.41 -9.45 8.88
C ILE A 171 5.28 -9.55 10.12
N ASP A 172 6.51 -9.02 10.08
CA ASP A 172 7.43 -9.00 11.22
C ASP A 172 6.89 -8.09 12.35
N ASN A 173 6.20 -6.98 12.03
CA ASN A 173 5.50 -6.17 13.02
C ASN A 173 4.48 -7.00 13.81
N LEU A 174 3.60 -7.70 13.08
CA LEU A 174 2.57 -8.54 13.69
C LEU A 174 3.17 -9.68 14.52
N GLN A 175 4.26 -10.27 14.05
CA GLN A 175 4.97 -11.31 14.79
C GLN A 175 5.56 -10.79 16.10
N ALA A 176 6.15 -9.58 16.08
CA ALA A 176 6.66 -8.95 17.30
C ALA A 176 5.57 -8.71 18.35
N LEU A 177 4.36 -8.32 17.91
CA LEU A 177 3.21 -8.18 18.82
C LEU A 177 2.73 -9.53 19.37
N ARG A 178 2.63 -10.57 18.53
CA ARG A 178 2.25 -11.92 18.96
C ARG A 178 3.23 -12.48 20.01
N GLN A 179 4.51 -12.27 19.79
CA GLN A 179 5.59 -12.69 20.68
C GLN A 179 5.77 -11.77 21.89
N LYS A 180 5.07 -10.62 21.94
CA LYS A 180 5.21 -9.59 22.97
C LYS A 180 6.63 -9.05 23.10
N THR A 181 7.41 -9.09 22.02
CA THR A 181 8.72 -8.44 21.94
C THR A 181 8.59 -6.94 21.68
N ALA A 182 7.43 -6.52 21.17
CA ALA A 182 6.97 -5.13 21.07
C ALA A 182 5.60 -4.96 21.72
N ASP A 183 5.29 -3.74 22.18
CA ASP A 183 4.03 -3.40 22.79
C ASP A 183 2.94 -3.08 21.76
N MET A 184 3.31 -2.31 20.72
CA MET A 184 2.39 -1.86 19.70
C MET A 184 3.08 -1.51 18.38
N MET A 185 2.27 -1.38 17.34
CA MET A 185 2.60 -0.75 16.08
C MET A 185 1.59 0.34 15.74
N VAL A 186 2.02 1.38 15.03
CA VAL A 186 1.09 2.28 14.34
C VAL A 186 0.68 1.63 13.04
N THR A 187 -0.63 1.50 12.83
CA THR A 187 -1.17 1.04 11.56
C THR A 187 -2.49 1.73 11.23
N ASP A 188 -3.18 1.26 10.23
CA ASP A 188 -4.44 1.79 9.79
C ASP A 188 -5.62 1.07 10.46
N LEU A 189 -6.73 1.79 10.68
CA LEU A 189 -7.92 1.25 11.34
C LEU A 189 -8.41 -0.04 10.66
N ILE A 190 -8.38 -0.10 9.34
CA ILE A 190 -8.82 -1.27 8.57
C ILE A 190 -7.99 -2.53 8.90
N GLU A 191 -6.69 -2.39 9.09
CA GLU A 191 -5.81 -3.50 9.47
C GLU A 191 -6.00 -3.87 10.94
N GLY A 192 -6.11 -2.86 11.81
CA GLY A 192 -6.35 -3.07 13.23
C GLY A 192 -7.64 -3.82 13.51
N ASP A 193 -8.75 -3.41 12.90
CA ASP A 193 -10.05 -4.08 12.99
C ASP A 193 -9.99 -5.53 12.51
N TYR A 194 -9.28 -5.77 11.41
CA TYR A 194 -9.10 -7.12 10.88
C TYR A 194 -8.40 -8.03 11.89
N TYR A 195 -7.22 -7.63 12.39
CA TYR A 195 -6.45 -8.48 13.31
C TYR A 195 -7.09 -8.64 14.68
N GLN A 196 -7.68 -7.59 15.23
CA GLN A 196 -8.46 -7.69 16.48
C GLN A 196 -9.62 -8.69 16.35
N SER A 197 -10.31 -8.69 15.21
CA SER A 197 -11.40 -9.63 14.94
C SER A 197 -10.89 -11.04 14.63
N LYS A 198 -9.75 -11.17 13.96
CA LYS A 198 -9.20 -12.45 13.50
C LYS A 198 -8.51 -13.23 14.62
N GLU A 199 -7.80 -12.52 15.49
CA GLU A 199 -7.04 -13.09 16.60
C GLU A 199 -7.41 -12.38 17.93
N PRO A 200 -8.65 -12.57 18.42
CA PRO A 200 -9.10 -11.93 19.65
C PRO A 200 -8.25 -12.38 20.86
N GLY A 201 -7.89 -11.42 21.71
CA GLY A 201 -7.00 -11.66 22.84
C GLY A 201 -5.51 -11.61 22.51
N VAL A 202 -5.14 -11.63 21.23
CA VAL A 202 -3.76 -11.43 20.76
C VAL A 202 -3.55 -9.98 20.36
N PHE A 203 -4.39 -9.46 19.45
CA PHE A 203 -4.35 -8.09 18.97
C PHE A 203 -5.52 -7.27 19.52
N CYS A 204 -5.20 -6.07 19.98
CA CYS A 204 -6.17 -5.11 20.48
C CYS A 204 -5.89 -3.72 19.92
N VAL A 205 -6.92 -3.07 19.37
CA VAL A 205 -6.86 -1.65 19.01
C VAL A 205 -6.88 -0.85 20.32
N ALA A 206 -5.84 -0.05 20.57
CA ALA A 206 -5.66 0.63 21.84
C ALA A 206 -6.40 1.99 21.92
N ASN A 207 -6.69 2.62 20.76
CA ASN A 207 -7.44 3.88 20.69
C ASN A 207 -8.75 3.68 19.91
N GLU A 208 -9.86 4.09 20.50
CA GLU A 208 -11.22 3.92 19.90
C GLU A 208 -11.41 4.71 18.60
N THR A 209 -10.73 5.85 18.49
CA THR A 209 -10.77 6.71 17.30
C THR A 209 -9.37 6.90 16.73
N PRO A 210 -9.22 7.02 15.40
CA PRO A 210 -7.93 7.31 14.78
C PRO A 210 -7.27 8.56 15.37
N PHE A 211 -5.96 8.60 15.36
CA PHE A 211 -5.19 9.78 15.78
C PHE A 211 -5.61 11.01 14.98
N ALA A 212 -5.72 12.15 15.66
CA ALA A 212 -6.12 13.42 15.05
C ALA A 212 -5.22 13.76 13.84
N GLY A 213 -5.83 14.29 12.78
CA GLY A 213 -5.11 14.66 11.55
C GLY A 213 -4.69 13.52 10.65
N THR A 214 -5.06 12.26 10.97
CA THR A 214 -4.67 11.08 10.16
C THR A 214 -5.79 10.57 9.25
N ALA A 215 -6.94 11.24 9.22
CA ALA A 215 -8.01 10.89 8.28
C ALA A 215 -7.47 10.87 6.85
N SER A 216 -7.70 9.78 6.14
CA SER A 216 -7.17 9.54 4.80
C SER A 216 -8.05 8.56 4.05
N ASN A 217 -7.74 8.34 2.76
CA ASN A 217 -8.39 7.31 1.95
C ASN A 217 -7.39 6.27 1.48
N LYS A 218 -7.85 5.05 1.30
CA LYS A 218 -7.18 4.09 0.43
C LYS A 218 -7.56 4.38 -1.01
N VAL A 219 -6.58 4.34 -1.89
CA VAL A 219 -6.70 4.64 -3.32
C VAL A 219 -5.88 3.64 -4.13
N TYR A 220 -6.07 3.64 -5.44
CA TYR A 220 -5.20 2.97 -6.39
C TYR A 220 -4.27 3.98 -7.06
N MET A 221 -3.03 3.58 -7.32
CA MET A 221 -1.98 4.49 -7.78
C MET A 221 -1.43 4.04 -9.14
N MET A 222 -1.35 4.98 -10.07
CA MET A 222 -0.94 4.75 -11.46
C MET A 222 0.05 5.82 -11.91
N SER A 223 0.72 5.59 -13.04
CA SER A 223 1.52 6.64 -13.69
C SER A 223 0.64 7.79 -14.17
N LYS A 224 1.11 9.02 -14.05
CA LYS A 224 0.47 10.21 -14.66
C LYS A 224 0.50 10.17 -16.19
N ASP A 225 1.41 9.39 -16.77
CA ASP A 225 1.55 9.24 -18.21
C ASP A 225 0.47 8.35 -18.84
N ASN A 226 -0.40 7.73 -18.01
CA ASN A 226 -1.53 6.94 -18.48
C ASN A 226 -2.88 7.47 -17.95
N PRO A 227 -3.33 8.66 -18.38
CA PRO A 227 -4.60 9.24 -17.94
C PRO A 227 -5.82 8.41 -18.36
N ALA A 228 -5.73 7.66 -19.46
CA ALA A 228 -6.82 6.80 -19.93
C ALA A 228 -7.06 5.61 -18.97
N LEU A 229 -6.01 5.04 -18.37
CA LEU A 229 -6.18 4.02 -17.33
C LEU A 229 -6.85 4.61 -16.09
N LEU A 230 -6.42 5.79 -15.64
CA LEU A 230 -7.05 6.47 -14.49
C LEU A 230 -8.55 6.70 -14.74
N GLU A 231 -8.93 7.19 -15.92
CA GLU A 231 -10.33 7.42 -16.27
C GLU A 231 -11.15 6.11 -16.20
N LYS A 232 -10.65 5.03 -16.81
CA LYS A 232 -11.32 3.72 -16.78
C LYS A 232 -11.44 3.16 -15.35
N VAL A 233 -10.41 3.31 -14.53
CA VAL A 233 -10.43 2.89 -13.12
C VAL A 233 -11.47 3.69 -12.33
N ASN A 234 -11.55 5.01 -12.52
CA ASN A 234 -12.53 5.84 -11.83
C ASN A 234 -13.97 5.53 -12.28
N GLN A 235 -14.21 5.38 -13.59
CA GLN A 235 -15.51 4.96 -14.10
C GLN A 235 -15.96 3.62 -13.53
N TRP A 236 -15.04 2.64 -13.45
CA TRP A 236 -15.31 1.35 -12.82
C TRP A 236 -15.58 1.51 -11.32
N LEU A 237 -14.80 2.30 -10.59
CA LEU A 237 -14.99 2.55 -9.16
C LEU A 237 -16.36 3.19 -8.89
N ASP A 238 -16.82 4.11 -9.72
CA ASP A 238 -18.09 4.81 -9.58
C ASP A 238 -19.29 3.93 -9.96
N SER A 239 -19.10 2.94 -10.84
CA SER A 239 -20.16 2.05 -11.34
C SER A 239 -20.36 0.78 -10.51
N GLN A 240 -19.43 0.40 -9.63
CA GLN A 240 -19.46 -0.87 -8.92
C GLN A 240 -20.18 -0.80 -7.58
N ASP A 241 -21.02 -1.80 -7.30
CA ASP A 241 -21.48 -2.08 -5.94
C ASP A 241 -20.36 -2.78 -5.14
N LYS A 242 -19.53 -1.98 -4.48
CA LYS A 242 -18.41 -2.45 -3.64
C LYS A 242 -18.85 -3.09 -2.33
N GLU A 243 -20.11 -2.91 -1.95
CA GLU A 243 -20.64 -3.37 -0.65
C GLU A 243 -20.58 -4.90 -0.51
N VAL A 244 -20.74 -5.64 -1.61
CA VAL A 244 -20.62 -7.11 -1.59
C VAL A 244 -19.20 -7.53 -1.18
N LEU A 245 -18.16 -6.91 -1.77
CA LEU A 245 -16.77 -7.20 -1.45
C LEU A 245 -16.37 -6.66 -0.08
N LYS A 246 -16.87 -5.47 0.31
CA LYS A 246 -16.67 -4.94 1.66
C LYS A 246 -17.24 -5.88 2.73
N ARG A 247 -18.48 -6.37 2.55
CA ARG A 247 -19.08 -7.35 3.46
C ARG A 247 -18.28 -8.65 3.52
N LYS A 248 -17.84 -9.18 2.36
CA LYS A 248 -17.00 -10.39 2.31
C LYS A 248 -15.75 -10.25 3.18
N TRP A 249 -15.11 -9.09 3.12
CA TRP A 249 -13.86 -8.81 3.83
C TRP A 249 -14.07 -8.09 5.17
N LYS A 250 -15.33 -7.89 5.59
CA LYS A 250 -15.72 -7.20 6.84
C LYS A 250 -15.09 -5.79 6.96
N ILE A 251 -14.97 -5.11 5.83
CA ILE A 251 -14.48 -3.73 5.79
C ILE A 251 -15.64 -2.81 6.18
N ARG A 252 -15.40 -1.96 7.20
CA ARG A 252 -16.36 -0.92 7.57
C ARG A 252 -16.35 0.17 6.50
N GLY A 253 -17.55 0.65 6.14
CA GLY A 253 -17.76 1.76 5.21
C GLY A 253 -17.64 3.10 5.88
#